data_84b5f1abf3ee7b5aa257844b27d962c9
#
_entry.id   84b5f1abf3ee7b5aa257844b27d962c9
#
_cell.length_a   1.000
_cell.length_b   1.000
_cell.length_c   1.000
_cell.angle_alpha   90.00
_cell.angle_beta   90.00
_cell.angle_gamma   90.00
#
_symmetry.space_group_name_H-M   'P 1'
#
loop_
_entity.id
_entity.type
_entity.pdbx_description
1 polymer ?
#
loop_
_entity_poly.entity_id
_entity_poly.type
_entity_poly.pdbx_seq_one_letter_code
_entity_poly.pdbx_strand_id
1 'polypeptide(L)'
;IMLTYVVSSIFSLKYVKSKNFNIYYIYIAAGILLPLLIFMSRGSFMGVLLFLVIFSLYNLSFFRLNVKKTFILIAITGIVFVLSTYNVNGTEINYSFNFGEEEVQAGANLSITENIKEIARKDEQRNAFLSLYYDNGRIYSLDQTTNWRLDIWQDVVEDLNSKSLIFKGYGYNEIIPVMTDPSAPGRLGRDGLNEHVHNYFVNIFARGGIFQFLLFMLFHLSIILIWKRKYNNYTLFLLTIPVYFTSGLDMSMEGVQFPIVFYLFLAFLIQNGFEIKIKK
;
A
#
# COMPACT_ATOMS: atom_id res chain seq x y z
N ILE A 1 1.31 -5.21 -8.83
CA ILE A 1 2.71 -5.63 -8.58
C ILE A 1 2.91 -5.96 -7.09
N MET A 2 2.62 -5.05 -6.15
CA MET A 2 2.77 -5.29 -4.69
C MET A 2 2.03 -6.56 -4.24
N LEU A 3 0.74 -6.69 -4.55
CA LEU A 3 -0.05 -7.87 -4.19
C LEU A 3 0.52 -9.15 -4.80
N THR A 4 0.93 -9.13 -6.06
CA THR A 4 1.56 -10.29 -6.72
C THR A 4 2.84 -10.72 -6.03
N TYR A 5 3.68 -9.76 -5.63
CA TYR A 5 4.90 -10.03 -4.87
C TYR A 5 4.60 -10.67 -3.51
N VAL A 6 3.67 -10.10 -2.74
CA VAL A 6 3.28 -10.64 -1.42
C VAL A 6 2.71 -12.04 -1.56
N VAL A 7 1.80 -12.25 -2.52
CA VAL A 7 1.20 -13.55 -2.80
C VAL A 7 2.26 -14.58 -3.20
N SER A 8 3.15 -14.26 -4.15
CA SER A 8 4.21 -15.19 -4.58
C SER A 8 5.18 -15.51 -3.45
N SER A 9 5.50 -14.54 -2.60
CA SER A 9 6.34 -14.74 -1.41
C SER A 9 5.70 -15.73 -0.44
N ILE A 10 4.41 -15.57 -0.15
CA ILE A 10 3.67 -16.49 0.73
C ILE A 10 3.59 -17.89 0.09
N PHE A 11 3.35 -18.00 -1.21
CA PHE A 11 3.38 -19.29 -1.90
C PHE A 11 4.75 -19.96 -1.83
N SER A 12 5.83 -19.23 -2.00
CA SER A 12 7.19 -19.78 -1.87
C SER A 12 7.41 -20.38 -0.47
N LEU A 13 6.94 -19.71 0.58
CA LEU A 13 7.03 -20.20 1.95
C LEU A 13 6.24 -21.49 2.19
N LYS A 14 5.14 -21.68 1.47
CA LYS A 14 4.29 -22.88 1.60
C LYS A 14 4.83 -24.07 0.81
N TYR A 15 5.25 -23.87 -0.42
CA TYR A 15 5.52 -24.97 -1.34
C TYR A 15 7.01 -25.31 -1.49
N VAL A 16 7.91 -24.38 -1.20
CA VAL A 16 9.34 -24.64 -1.27
C VAL A 16 9.86 -25.13 0.08
N LYS A 17 10.44 -26.33 0.11
CA LYS A 17 10.91 -26.95 1.37
C LYS A 17 12.14 -26.30 1.99
N SER A 18 12.96 -25.62 1.20
CA SER A 18 14.18 -24.97 1.67
C SER A 18 13.91 -23.61 2.27
N LYS A 19 13.98 -23.49 3.59
CA LYS A 19 13.76 -22.22 4.31
C LYS A 19 14.75 -21.13 3.90
N ASN A 20 16.02 -21.49 3.70
CA ASN A 20 17.04 -20.53 3.27
C ASN A 20 16.73 -19.99 1.88
N PHE A 21 16.39 -20.85 0.92
CA PHE A 21 16.00 -20.44 -0.42
C PHE A 21 14.84 -19.45 -0.40
N ASN A 22 13.80 -19.73 0.40
CA ASN A 22 12.65 -18.85 0.50
C ASN A 22 13.00 -17.45 1.01
N ILE A 23 13.85 -17.35 2.04
CA ILE A 23 14.28 -16.06 2.57
C ILE A 23 15.10 -15.31 1.52
N TYR A 24 16.08 -15.96 0.89
CA TYR A 24 16.87 -15.34 -0.17
C TYR A 24 16.00 -14.88 -1.35
N TYR A 25 15.09 -15.73 -1.83
CA TYR A 25 14.17 -15.40 -2.90
C TYR A 25 13.36 -14.12 -2.59
N ILE A 26 12.75 -14.04 -1.41
CA ILE A 26 11.90 -12.92 -1.02
C ILE A 26 12.68 -11.60 -1.02
N TYR A 27 13.88 -11.59 -0.45
CA TYR A 27 14.69 -10.37 -0.37
C TYR A 27 15.29 -9.96 -1.71
N ILE A 28 15.78 -10.93 -2.51
CA ILE A 28 16.32 -10.65 -3.85
C ILE A 28 15.21 -10.12 -4.77
N ALA A 29 14.02 -10.75 -4.74
CA ALA A 29 12.87 -10.28 -5.49
C ALA A 29 12.44 -8.88 -5.07
N ALA A 30 12.51 -8.55 -3.77
CA ALA A 30 12.28 -7.19 -3.29
C ALA A 30 13.35 -6.21 -3.82
N GLY A 31 14.62 -6.61 -3.81
CA GLY A 31 15.71 -5.79 -4.39
C GLY A 31 15.47 -5.42 -5.85
N ILE A 32 14.88 -6.32 -6.64
CA ILE A 32 14.50 -6.06 -8.04
C ILE A 32 13.30 -5.12 -8.13
N LEU A 33 12.27 -5.34 -7.29
CA LEU A 33 10.98 -4.66 -7.42
C LEU A 33 10.96 -3.26 -6.78
N LEU A 34 11.69 -3.05 -5.69
CA LEU A 34 11.64 -1.78 -4.95
C LEU A 34 12.03 -0.57 -5.82
N PRO A 35 13.07 -0.61 -6.69
CA PRO A 35 13.36 0.50 -7.58
C PRO A 35 12.22 0.83 -8.54
N LEU A 36 11.59 -0.21 -9.13
CA LEU A 36 10.42 -0.03 -9.99
C LEU A 36 9.24 0.61 -9.25
N LEU A 37 8.99 0.15 -8.02
CA LEU A 37 7.88 0.64 -7.22
C LEU A 37 8.08 2.08 -6.74
N ILE A 38 9.30 2.51 -6.43
CA ILE A 38 9.61 3.92 -6.12
C ILE A 38 9.15 4.81 -7.28
N PHE A 39 9.39 4.37 -8.51
CA PHE A 39 9.02 5.12 -9.70
C PHE A 39 7.51 5.09 -9.98
N MET A 40 6.87 3.92 -9.83
CA MET A 40 5.48 3.72 -10.25
C MET A 40 4.45 4.08 -9.18
N SER A 41 4.71 3.76 -7.90
CA SER A 41 3.71 3.91 -6.83
C SER A 41 4.36 3.90 -5.45
N ARG A 42 4.40 5.06 -4.79
CA ARG A 42 4.92 5.21 -3.41
C ARG A 42 4.16 4.32 -2.42
N GLY A 43 2.85 4.18 -2.56
CA GLY A 43 2.03 3.31 -1.71
C GLY A 43 2.41 1.83 -1.84
N SER A 44 2.61 1.35 -3.08
CA SER A 44 3.07 -0.03 -3.32
C SER A 44 4.49 -0.27 -2.81
N PHE A 45 5.39 0.70 -2.96
CA PHE A 45 6.73 0.65 -2.39
C PHE A 45 6.70 0.49 -0.88
N MET A 46 5.95 1.34 -0.18
CA MET A 46 5.79 1.27 1.27
C MET A 46 5.11 -0.03 1.71
N GLY A 47 4.14 -0.54 0.93
CA GLY A 47 3.51 -1.83 1.18
C GLY A 47 4.49 -3.01 1.13
N VAL A 48 5.42 -3.02 0.16
CA VAL A 48 6.49 -4.04 0.09
C VAL A 48 7.46 -3.90 1.25
N LEU A 49 7.87 -2.68 1.61
CA LEU A 49 8.72 -2.45 2.77
C LEU A 49 8.07 -2.96 4.06
N LEU A 50 6.79 -2.65 4.25
CA LEU A 50 6.03 -3.10 5.41
C LEU A 50 5.92 -4.63 5.46
N PHE A 51 5.69 -5.29 4.32
CA PHE A 51 5.74 -6.74 4.21
C PHE A 51 7.11 -7.29 4.66
N LEU A 52 8.21 -6.71 4.17
CA LEU A 52 9.57 -7.14 4.53
C LEU A 52 9.85 -6.96 6.03
N VAL A 53 9.39 -5.87 6.62
CA VAL A 53 9.52 -5.64 8.08
C VAL A 53 8.77 -6.71 8.86
N ILE A 54 7.48 -6.95 8.54
CA ILE A 54 6.67 -7.97 9.22
C ILE A 54 7.27 -9.36 9.02
N PHE A 55 7.73 -9.67 7.80
CA PHE A 55 8.38 -10.92 7.48
C PHE A 55 9.70 -11.11 8.24
N SER A 56 10.50 -10.04 8.39
CA SER A 56 11.73 -10.03 9.17
C SER A 56 11.46 -10.29 10.65
N LEU A 57 10.46 -9.61 11.22
CA LEU A 57 10.05 -9.82 12.61
C LEU A 57 9.56 -11.25 12.83
N TYR A 58 8.79 -11.79 11.88
CA TYR A 58 8.32 -13.18 11.94
C TYR A 58 9.46 -14.20 11.89
N ASN A 59 10.56 -13.90 11.21
CA ASN A 59 11.74 -14.73 11.06
C ASN A 59 12.95 -14.25 11.89
N LEU A 60 12.73 -13.47 12.94
CA LEU A 60 13.80 -12.84 13.71
C LEU A 60 14.82 -13.84 14.27
N SER A 61 14.37 -15.04 14.67
CA SER A 61 15.25 -16.13 15.12
C SER A 61 16.26 -16.55 14.04
N PHE A 62 15.83 -16.62 12.77
CA PHE A 62 16.75 -16.94 11.67
C PHE A 62 17.83 -15.88 11.52
N PHE A 63 17.49 -14.62 11.54
CA PHE A 63 18.43 -13.52 11.39
C PHE A 63 19.41 -13.42 12.55
N ARG A 64 18.96 -13.63 13.78
CA ARG A 64 19.81 -13.64 14.98
C ARG A 64 20.79 -14.82 15.00
N LEU A 65 20.34 -16.01 14.62
CA LEU A 65 21.17 -17.22 14.66
C LEU A 65 22.12 -17.33 13.45
N ASN A 66 21.86 -16.63 12.35
CA ASN A 66 22.61 -16.73 11.11
C ASN A 66 23.20 -15.38 10.67
N VAL A 67 23.88 -14.68 11.56
CA VAL A 67 24.39 -13.31 11.32
C VAL A 67 25.19 -13.19 10.01
N LYS A 68 26.12 -14.12 9.74
CA LYS A 68 26.90 -14.13 8.48
C LYS A 68 26.00 -14.24 7.25
N LYS A 69 24.99 -15.14 7.26
CA LYS A 69 24.04 -15.30 6.15
C LYS A 69 23.16 -14.06 5.99
N THR A 70 22.80 -13.43 7.08
CA THR A 70 22.04 -12.16 7.08
C THR A 70 22.83 -11.04 6.41
N PHE A 71 24.11 -10.91 6.75
CA PHE A 71 25.00 -9.93 6.09
C PHE A 71 25.12 -10.19 4.59
N ILE A 72 25.34 -11.45 4.19
CA ILE A 72 25.40 -11.83 2.77
C ILE A 72 24.07 -11.50 2.06
N LEU A 73 22.95 -11.80 2.70
CA LEU A 73 21.63 -11.50 2.14
C LEU A 73 21.42 -10.00 1.93
N ILE A 74 21.74 -9.18 2.94
CA ILE A 74 21.66 -7.72 2.83
C ILE A 74 22.55 -7.19 1.72
N ALA A 75 23.79 -7.67 1.64
CA ALA A 75 24.74 -7.28 0.61
C ALA A 75 24.23 -7.63 -0.80
N ILE A 76 23.76 -8.87 -1.01
CA ILE A 76 23.20 -9.31 -2.31
C ILE A 76 21.96 -8.47 -2.66
N THR A 77 21.04 -8.28 -1.70
CA THR A 77 19.83 -7.48 -1.93
C THR A 77 20.18 -6.04 -2.28
N GLY A 78 21.16 -5.45 -1.60
CA GLY A 78 21.65 -4.11 -1.89
C GLY A 78 22.28 -4.00 -3.29
N ILE A 79 23.14 -4.97 -3.68
CA ILE A 79 23.73 -5.03 -5.03
C ILE A 79 22.62 -5.14 -6.09
N VAL A 80 21.66 -6.04 -5.88
CA VAL A 80 20.53 -6.24 -6.82
C VAL A 80 19.69 -4.97 -6.91
N PHE A 81 19.44 -4.29 -5.79
CA PHE A 81 18.73 -3.01 -5.76
C PHE A 81 19.46 -1.95 -6.60
N VAL A 82 20.76 -1.78 -6.41
CA VAL A 82 21.58 -0.81 -7.17
C VAL A 82 21.58 -1.14 -8.66
N LEU A 83 21.79 -2.42 -9.02
CA LEU A 83 21.78 -2.86 -10.43
C LEU A 83 20.40 -2.65 -11.07
N SER A 84 19.32 -2.94 -10.34
CA SER A 84 17.95 -2.71 -10.82
C SER A 84 17.65 -1.23 -10.99
N THR A 85 18.14 -0.38 -10.08
CA THR A 85 18.01 1.08 -10.18
C THR A 85 18.75 1.60 -11.43
N TYR A 86 19.94 1.07 -11.70
CA TYR A 86 20.72 1.45 -12.88
C TYR A 86 20.01 1.06 -14.19
N ASN A 87 19.46 -0.16 -14.26
CA ASN A 87 18.72 -0.62 -15.43
C ASN A 87 17.44 0.20 -15.69
N VAL A 88 16.72 0.59 -14.66
CA VAL A 88 15.51 1.42 -14.80
C VAL A 88 15.85 2.83 -15.28
N ASN A 89 17.00 3.38 -14.87
CA ASN A 89 17.46 4.70 -15.35
C ASN A 89 17.96 4.68 -16.79
N GLY A 90 18.47 3.54 -17.26
CA GLY A 90 19.03 3.39 -18.62
C GLY A 90 18.00 3.02 -19.69
N THR A 91 16.81 2.66 -19.32
CA THR A 91 15.70 2.40 -20.24
C THR A 91 14.71 3.54 -20.14
N GLU A 92 14.56 4.31 -21.21
CA GLU A 92 13.34 5.08 -21.44
C GLU A 92 12.20 4.07 -21.57
N ILE A 93 11.63 3.66 -20.43
CA ILE A 93 10.49 2.79 -20.43
C ILE A 93 9.31 3.68 -20.74
N ASN A 94 9.05 3.88 -22.03
CA ASN A 94 7.78 4.40 -22.53
C ASN A 94 6.70 3.37 -22.23
N TYR A 95 6.22 3.34 -21.00
CA TYR A 95 4.99 2.66 -20.66
C TYR A 95 3.80 3.50 -21.13
N SER A 96 3.48 3.41 -22.41
CA SER A 96 2.16 3.75 -22.90
C SER A 96 1.18 2.62 -22.54
N PHE A 97 1.01 2.33 -21.26
CA PHE A 97 -0.16 1.66 -20.76
C PHE A 97 -1.22 2.73 -20.55
N ASN A 98 -2.06 2.93 -21.58
CA ASN A 98 -3.30 3.68 -21.52
C ASN A 98 -4.31 2.97 -20.59
N PHE A 99 -4.01 2.92 -19.32
CA PHE A 99 -4.98 2.73 -18.27
C PHE A 99 -5.18 4.07 -17.57
N GLY A 100 -6.12 4.87 -18.10
CA GLY A 100 -6.52 6.15 -17.53
C GLY A 100 -5.33 7.10 -17.38
N GLU A 101 -5.23 8.08 -18.23
CA GLU A 101 -4.25 9.16 -18.17
C GLU A 101 -4.48 10.00 -16.92
N GLU A 102 -4.18 9.48 -15.74
CA GLU A 102 -4.17 10.27 -14.52
C GLU A 102 -2.79 10.32 -13.91
N GLU A 103 -2.21 11.51 -13.99
CA GLU A 103 -1.12 12.04 -13.14
C GLU A 103 0.26 11.38 -13.18
N VAL A 104 0.67 10.81 -14.27
CA VAL A 104 2.09 10.44 -14.44
C VAL A 104 2.94 11.60 -14.97
N GLN A 105 2.32 12.76 -15.31
CA GLN A 105 3.07 13.84 -15.98
C GLN A 105 3.93 14.72 -15.09
N ALA A 106 3.78 14.71 -13.77
CA ALA A 106 4.67 15.49 -12.91
C ALA A 106 5.96 14.76 -12.50
N GLY A 107 6.03 13.44 -12.70
CA GLY A 107 7.20 12.62 -12.33
C GLY A 107 7.77 11.76 -13.46
N ALA A 108 7.14 11.71 -14.64
CA ALA A 108 7.48 10.76 -15.70
C ALA A 108 8.80 11.06 -16.44
N ASN A 109 9.35 12.25 -16.27
CA ASN A 109 10.60 12.68 -16.94
C ASN A 109 11.81 12.74 -16.02
N LEU A 110 11.66 12.39 -14.72
CA LEU A 110 12.80 12.38 -13.81
C LEU A 110 13.37 10.97 -13.69
N SER A 111 14.66 10.83 -13.79
CA SER A 111 15.34 9.55 -13.51
C SER A 111 15.11 9.14 -12.05
N ILE A 112 15.21 7.84 -11.72
CA ILE A 112 15.06 7.38 -10.32
C ILE A 112 16.05 8.09 -9.40
N THR A 113 17.27 8.37 -9.88
CA THR A 113 18.27 9.15 -9.16
C THR A 113 17.85 10.60 -8.95
N GLU A 114 17.15 11.20 -9.89
CA GLU A 114 16.59 12.55 -9.76
C GLU A 114 15.38 12.54 -8.84
N ASN A 115 14.52 11.54 -8.92
CA ASN A 115 13.43 11.35 -7.96
C ASN A 115 13.94 11.12 -6.53
N ILE A 116 14.98 10.29 -6.34
CA ILE A 116 15.62 10.10 -5.03
C ILE A 116 16.30 11.39 -4.56
N LYS A 117 16.99 12.10 -5.46
CA LYS A 117 17.59 13.41 -5.16
C LYS A 117 16.54 14.48 -4.91
N GLU A 118 15.40 14.43 -5.60
CA GLU A 118 14.29 15.36 -5.37
C GLU A 118 13.57 15.04 -4.05
N ILE A 119 13.40 13.78 -3.69
CA ILE A 119 12.94 13.37 -2.37
C ILE A 119 13.93 13.84 -1.29
N ALA A 120 15.23 13.68 -1.51
CA ALA A 120 16.26 14.15 -0.59
C ALA A 120 16.38 15.69 -0.56
N ARG A 121 16.20 16.39 -1.70
CA ARG A 121 16.18 17.88 -1.76
C ARG A 121 14.91 18.47 -1.19
N LYS A 122 13.78 17.75 -1.24
CA LYS A 122 12.55 18.15 -0.54
C LYS A 122 12.74 18.13 0.98
N ASP A 123 13.72 17.41 1.49
CA ASP A 123 14.12 17.49 2.90
C ASP A 123 14.70 18.88 3.28
N GLU A 124 15.39 19.55 2.38
CA GLU A 124 15.86 20.93 2.62
C GLU A 124 14.70 21.93 2.66
N GLN A 125 13.55 21.62 2.03
CA GLN A 125 12.35 22.45 2.02
C GLN A 125 11.27 21.98 3.02
N ARG A 126 11.55 21.03 3.91
CA ARG A 126 10.61 20.46 4.90
C ARG A 126 9.34 19.83 4.31
N ASN A 127 9.38 19.38 3.07
CA ASN A 127 8.24 18.75 2.39
C ASN A 127 8.29 17.21 2.50
N ALA A 128 8.65 16.68 3.68
CA ALA A 128 8.67 15.24 3.89
C ALA A 128 7.27 14.64 3.81
N PHE A 129 7.14 13.46 3.22
CA PHE A 129 5.89 12.70 3.04
C PHE A 129 5.04 12.52 4.32
N LEU A 130 5.62 12.63 5.50
CA LEU A 130 4.93 12.53 6.80
C LEU A 130 5.05 13.83 7.63
N SER A 131 5.26 14.96 6.99
CA SER A 131 5.35 16.28 7.63
C SER A 131 3.97 16.77 8.09
N LEU A 132 3.35 16.06 9.03
CA LEU A 132 2.03 16.40 9.54
C LEU A 132 2.13 17.50 10.58
N TYR A 133 1.23 18.49 10.49
CA TYR A 133 1.03 19.49 11.53
C TYR A 133 -0.46 19.79 11.73
N TYR A 134 -0.79 20.30 12.91
CA TYR A 134 -2.15 20.62 13.27
C TYR A 134 -2.30 22.13 13.39
N ASP A 135 -3.29 22.69 12.73
CA ASP A 135 -3.63 24.11 12.79
C ASP A 135 -5.13 24.31 12.67
N ASN A 136 -5.68 25.24 13.46
CA ASN A 136 -7.09 25.65 13.43
C ASN A 136 -8.12 24.50 13.37
N GLY A 137 -7.87 23.38 14.10
CA GLY A 137 -8.80 22.25 14.14
C GLY A 137 -8.62 21.24 13.03
N ARG A 138 -7.68 21.44 12.10
CA ARG A 138 -7.43 20.56 10.94
C ARG A 138 -5.98 20.06 10.92
N ILE A 139 -5.79 18.90 10.29
CA ILE A 139 -4.49 18.28 10.05
C ILE A 139 -4.04 18.64 8.64
N TYR A 140 -2.81 19.12 8.52
CA TYR A 140 -2.15 19.50 7.27
C TYR A 140 -0.85 18.73 7.08
N SER A 141 -0.34 18.76 5.85
CA SER A 141 0.99 18.29 5.50
C SER A 141 1.73 19.32 4.66
N LEU A 142 3.05 19.40 4.81
CA LEU A 142 3.90 20.19 3.92
C LEU A 142 4.07 19.51 2.55
N ASP A 143 3.82 18.18 2.43
CA ASP A 143 3.72 17.49 1.15
C ASP A 143 2.37 17.80 0.49
N GLN A 144 2.40 18.42 -0.67
CA GLN A 144 1.20 18.88 -1.37
C GLN A 144 0.21 17.75 -1.65
N THR A 145 0.68 16.59 -2.08
CA THR A 145 -0.17 15.43 -2.39
C THR A 145 -0.84 14.88 -1.13
N THR A 146 -0.09 14.77 -0.04
CA THR A 146 -0.64 14.33 1.25
C THR A 146 -1.62 15.37 1.79
N ASN A 147 -1.28 16.67 1.69
CA ASN A 147 -2.15 17.75 2.14
C ASN A 147 -3.48 17.77 1.40
N TRP A 148 -3.44 17.63 0.07
CA TRP A 148 -4.65 17.54 -0.76
C TRP A 148 -5.56 16.36 -0.34
N ARG A 149 -4.99 15.20 -0.04
CA ARG A 149 -5.76 14.05 0.47
C ARG A 149 -6.35 14.30 1.84
N LEU A 150 -5.56 14.85 2.77
CA LEU A 150 -6.02 15.20 4.11
C LEU A 150 -7.18 16.20 4.08
N ASP A 151 -7.10 17.16 3.17
CA ASP A 151 -8.17 18.14 2.96
C ASP A 151 -9.47 17.47 2.54
N ILE A 152 -9.44 16.61 1.51
CA ILE A 152 -10.60 15.83 1.07
C ILE A 152 -11.17 14.96 2.22
N TRP A 153 -10.32 14.26 2.96
CA TRP A 153 -10.79 13.34 4.00
C TRP A 153 -11.46 14.07 5.16
N GLN A 154 -10.94 15.21 5.54
CA GLN A 154 -11.53 16.04 6.60
C GLN A 154 -12.85 16.65 6.13
N ASP A 155 -12.91 17.17 4.91
CA ASP A 155 -14.13 17.71 4.33
C ASP A 155 -15.23 16.65 4.20
N VAL A 156 -14.89 15.40 3.85
CA VAL A 156 -15.85 14.29 3.85
C VAL A 156 -16.48 14.09 5.23
N VAL A 157 -15.67 14.12 6.28
CA VAL A 157 -16.18 13.95 7.66
C VAL A 157 -17.05 15.13 8.07
N GLU A 158 -16.60 16.36 7.77
CA GLU A 158 -17.34 17.59 8.10
C GLU A 158 -18.68 17.66 7.35
N ASP A 159 -18.69 17.35 6.05
CA ASP A 159 -19.91 17.39 5.24
C ASP A 159 -20.91 16.29 5.65
N LEU A 160 -20.45 15.07 5.90
CA LEU A 160 -21.30 14.00 6.44
C LEU A 160 -21.93 14.38 7.78
N ASN A 161 -21.16 15.04 8.66
CA ASN A 161 -21.65 15.50 9.95
C ASN A 161 -22.69 16.60 9.79
N SER A 162 -22.42 17.60 8.97
CA SER A 162 -23.32 18.74 8.73
C SER A 162 -24.66 18.30 8.14
N LYS A 163 -24.63 17.29 7.26
CA LYS A 163 -25.84 16.70 6.64
C LYS A 163 -26.49 15.59 7.43
N SER A 164 -26.00 15.27 8.65
CA SER A 164 -26.48 14.15 9.48
C SER A 164 -26.40 12.78 8.77
N LEU A 165 -25.42 12.60 7.88
CA LEU A 165 -25.23 11.40 7.08
C LEU A 165 -24.14 10.47 7.64
N ILE A 166 -23.52 10.76 8.79
CA ILE A 166 -22.41 9.96 9.37
C ILE A 166 -22.77 8.47 9.46
N PHE A 167 -24.04 8.15 9.79
CA PHE A 167 -24.44 6.75 9.97
C PHE A 167 -24.70 6.00 8.69
N LYS A 168 -25.19 6.67 7.63
CA LYS A 168 -25.64 6.02 6.41
C LYS A 168 -24.80 6.35 5.15
N GLY A 169 -23.97 7.39 5.21
CA GLY A 169 -23.18 7.87 4.08
C GLY A 169 -24.00 8.49 2.96
N TYR A 170 -23.31 8.82 1.84
CA TYR A 170 -23.96 9.41 0.64
C TYR A 170 -24.67 8.37 -0.24
N GLY A 171 -24.33 7.08 -0.10
CA GLY A 171 -24.74 6.05 -1.06
C GLY A 171 -23.73 5.87 -2.21
N TYR A 172 -24.11 5.04 -3.19
CA TYR A 172 -23.21 4.62 -4.28
C TYR A 172 -23.60 5.20 -5.66
N ASN A 173 -24.72 5.89 -5.74
CA ASN A 173 -25.28 6.32 -7.03
C ASN A 173 -24.74 7.67 -7.50
N GLU A 174 -24.07 8.42 -6.67
CA GLU A 174 -23.61 9.77 -6.96
C GLU A 174 -22.12 9.93 -6.64
N ILE A 175 -21.49 10.92 -7.27
CA ILE A 175 -20.13 11.35 -6.91
C ILE A 175 -20.18 11.87 -5.48
N ILE A 176 -19.14 11.60 -4.70
CA ILE A 176 -19.01 12.14 -3.34
C ILE A 176 -19.05 13.67 -3.42
N PRO A 177 -19.99 14.37 -2.75
CA PRO A 177 -20.21 15.80 -2.96
C PRO A 177 -19.00 16.69 -2.75
N VAL A 178 -18.11 16.30 -1.82
CA VAL A 178 -16.85 17.01 -1.56
C VAL A 178 -15.92 17.02 -2.77
N MET A 179 -16.00 16.04 -3.65
CA MET A 179 -15.18 15.99 -4.87
C MET A 179 -15.64 16.99 -5.92
N THR A 180 -16.91 17.40 -5.89
CA THR A 180 -17.52 18.37 -6.81
C THR A 180 -17.68 19.76 -6.22
N ASP A 181 -17.06 20.04 -5.07
CA ASP A 181 -17.17 21.31 -4.39
C ASP A 181 -16.55 22.45 -5.25
N PRO A 182 -17.35 23.46 -5.67
CA PRO A 182 -16.84 24.59 -6.47
C PRO A 182 -15.79 25.44 -5.74
N SER A 183 -15.78 25.42 -4.40
CA SER A 183 -14.81 26.16 -3.59
C SER A 183 -13.44 25.50 -3.56
N ALA A 184 -13.36 24.23 -3.93
CA ALA A 184 -12.13 23.43 -3.98
C ALA A 184 -11.90 22.86 -5.39
N PRO A 185 -11.65 23.71 -6.40
CA PRO A 185 -11.50 23.29 -7.79
C PRO A 185 -10.30 22.34 -7.96
N GLY A 186 -10.45 21.37 -8.88
CA GLY A 186 -9.37 20.44 -9.23
C GLY A 186 -9.39 19.10 -8.47
N ARG A 187 -10.35 18.87 -7.56
CA ARG A 187 -10.50 17.58 -6.88
C ARG A 187 -10.89 16.46 -7.85
N LEU A 188 -11.67 16.77 -8.89
CA LEU A 188 -12.03 15.83 -9.96
C LEU A 188 -10.89 15.57 -10.96
N GLY A 189 -9.70 16.11 -10.75
CA GLY A 189 -8.61 16.01 -11.70
C GLY A 189 -8.80 16.95 -12.90
N ARG A 190 -7.87 16.91 -13.87
CA ARG A 190 -7.88 17.78 -15.04
C ARG A 190 -8.99 17.43 -16.06
N ASP A 191 -9.34 16.16 -16.11
CA ASP A 191 -10.36 15.58 -17.01
C ASP A 191 -11.76 15.52 -16.39
N GLY A 192 -11.89 15.86 -15.10
CA GLY A 192 -13.17 15.80 -14.38
C GLY A 192 -13.61 14.38 -13.99
N LEU A 193 -12.76 13.38 -14.14
CA LEU A 193 -13.12 11.96 -13.95
C LEU A 193 -12.64 11.37 -12.62
N ASN A 194 -11.84 12.11 -11.83
CA ASN A 194 -11.35 11.62 -10.55
C ASN A 194 -12.43 11.72 -9.47
N GLU A 195 -13.23 10.67 -9.30
CA GLU A 195 -14.31 10.60 -8.32
C GLU A 195 -13.88 10.04 -6.96
N HIS A 196 -12.60 9.71 -6.80
CA HIS A 196 -12.08 8.95 -5.68
C HIS A 196 -11.44 9.83 -4.61
N VAL A 197 -11.67 9.50 -3.35
CA VAL A 197 -11.05 10.19 -2.20
C VAL A 197 -9.64 9.70 -1.87
N HIS A 198 -9.03 8.86 -2.72
CA HIS A 198 -7.67 8.31 -2.58
C HIS A 198 -7.37 7.66 -1.22
N ASN A 199 -8.40 7.06 -0.61
CA ASN A 199 -8.32 6.23 0.58
C ASN A 199 -9.55 5.34 0.64
N TYR A 200 -9.35 4.04 0.48
CA TYR A 200 -10.44 3.08 0.43
C TYR A 200 -11.30 3.05 1.71
N PHE A 201 -10.68 3.23 2.88
CA PHE A 201 -11.41 3.26 4.15
C PHE A 201 -12.31 4.49 4.28
N VAL A 202 -11.78 5.66 3.88
CA VAL A 202 -12.57 6.89 3.83
C VAL A 202 -13.67 6.78 2.79
N ASN A 203 -13.42 6.12 1.66
CA ASN A 203 -14.44 5.90 0.63
C ASN A 203 -15.58 5.02 1.15
N ILE A 204 -15.28 3.89 1.82
CA ILE A 204 -16.32 3.05 2.46
C ILE A 204 -17.13 3.87 3.46
N PHE A 205 -16.46 4.67 4.30
CA PHE A 205 -17.12 5.53 5.26
C PHE A 205 -18.00 6.61 4.59
N ALA A 206 -17.48 7.27 3.55
CA ALA A 206 -18.23 8.26 2.80
C ALA A 206 -19.49 7.65 2.15
N ARG A 207 -19.36 6.47 1.54
CA ARG A 207 -20.44 5.80 0.81
C ARG A 207 -21.50 5.20 1.71
N GLY A 208 -21.12 4.47 2.75
CA GLY A 208 -22.03 3.70 3.59
C GLY A 208 -22.07 4.08 5.05
N GLY A 209 -21.43 5.19 5.42
CA GLY A 209 -21.37 5.68 6.79
C GLY A 209 -20.64 4.74 7.74
N ILE A 210 -20.78 5.06 9.04
CA ILE A 210 -20.12 4.29 10.11
C ILE A 210 -20.59 2.84 10.15
N PHE A 211 -21.84 2.54 9.78
CA PHE A 211 -22.37 1.18 9.81
C PHE A 211 -21.64 0.29 8.82
N GLN A 212 -21.50 0.71 7.56
CA GLN A 212 -20.78 -0.07 6.56
C GLN A 212 -19.30 -0.18 6.89
N PHE A 213 -18.68 0.91 7.36
CA PHE A 213 -17.31 0.89 7.81
C PHE A 213 -17.06 -0.13 8.92
N LEU A 214 -17.91 -0.12 9.97
CA LEU A 214 -17.81 -1.09 11.06
C LEU A 214 -18.05 -2.53 10.60
N LEU A 215 -19.04 -2.77 9.74
CA LEU A 215 -19.26 -4.11 9.17
C LEU A 215 -18.05 -4.59 8.36
N PHE A 216 -17.45 -3.73 7.57
CA PHE A 216 -16.23 -4.03 6.85
C PHE A 216 -15.07 -4.41 7.79
N MET A 217 -14.84 -3.62 8.84
CA MET A 217 -13.82 -3.89 9.84
C MET A 217 -14.09 -5.19 10.62
N LEU A 218 -15.33 -5.43 11.02
CA LEU A 218 -15.75 -6.66 11.71
C LEU A 218 -15.59 -7.90 10.82
N PHE A 219 -15.90 -7.81 9.53
CA PHE A 219 -15.68 -8.89 8.58
C PHE A 219 -14.21 -9.28 8.53
N HIS A 220 -13.30 -8.34 8.36
CA HIS A 220 -11.86 -8.62 8.29
C HIS A 220 -11.28 -9.08 9.63
N LEU A 221 -11.76 -8.51 10.73
CA LEU A 221 -11.38 -8.98 12.07
C LEU A 221 -11.83 -10.43 12.30
N SER A 222 -13.06 -10.78 11.87
CA SER A 222 -13.55 -12.16 11.97
C SER A 222 -12.68 -13.16 11.21
N ILE A 223 -12.21 -12.79 10.02
CA ILE A 223 -11.28 -13.61 9.24
C ILE A 223 -9.97 -13.85 10.00
N ILE A 224 -9.40 -12.79 10.58
CA ILE A 224 -8.17 -12.89 11.39
C ILE A 224 -8.39 -13.78 12.62
N LEU A 225 -9.53 -13.64 13.29
CA LEU A 225 -9.86 -14.47 14.46
C LEU A 225 -10.09 -15.96 14.10
N ILE A 226 -10.79 -16.23 12.99
CA ILE A 226 -10.95 -17.58 12.45
C ILE A 226 -9.59 -18.19 12.13
N TRP A 227 -8.72 -17.44 11.47
CA TRP A 227 -7.35 -17.89 11.20
C TRP A 227 -6.60 -18.21 12.48
N LYS A 228 -6.60 -17.29 13.45
CA LYS A 228 -5.94 -17.49 14.74
C LYS A 228 -6.46 -18.71 15.49
N ARG A 229 -7.78 -18.94 15.50
CA ARG A 229 -8.40 -20.11 16.12
C ARG A 229 -8.00 -21.42 15.43
N LYS A 230 -7.99 -21.42 14.08
CA LYS A 230 -7.72 -22.63 13.28
C LYS A 230 -6.25 -23.02 13.26
N TYR A 231 -5.35 -22.03 13.16
CA TYR A 231 -3.92 -22.28 12.93
C TYR A 231 -3.01 -21.84 14.09
N ASN A 232 -3.55 -21.23 15.10
CA ASN A 232 -2.83 -20.71 16.28
C ASN A 232 -1.59 -19.85 15.94
N ASN A 233 -1.63 -19.10 14.85
CA ASN A 233 -0.56 -18.19 14.44
C ASN A 233 -1.14 -16.91 13.82
N TYR A 234 -0.27 -15.95 13.52
CA TYR A 234 -0.62 -14.64 12.93
C TYR A 234 -0.03 -14.46 11.51
N THR A 235 0.27 -15.54 10.83
CA THR A 235 0.89 -15.48 9.48
C THR A 235 0.03 -14.73 8.47
N LEU A 236 -1.29 -14.68 8.68
CA LEU A 236 -2.21 -13.94 7.83
C LEU A 236 -1.86 -12.44 7.77
N PHE A 237 -1.22 -11.89 8.80
CA PHE A 237 -0.77 -10.51 8.81
C PHE A 237 0.27 -10.18 7.73
N LEU A 238 1.00 -11.18 7.24
CA LEU A 238 1.91 -10.99 6.09
C LEU A 238 1.17 -10.56 4.82
N LEU A 239 -0.10 -10.97 4.68
CA LEU A 239 -0.96 -10.55 3.56
C LEU A 239 -1.77 -9.29 3.91
N THR A 240 -2.46 -9.32 5.04
CA THR A 240 -3.50 -8.33 5.34
C THR A 240 -2.94 -6.96 5.67
N ILE A 241 -1.86 -6.86 6.44
CA ILE A 241 -1.31 -5.56 6.85
C ILE A 241 -0.78 -4.75 5.65
N PRO A 242 0.07 -5.31 4.74
CA PRO A 242 0.52 -4.56 3.57
C PRO A 242 -0.64 -4.11 2.67
N VAL A 243 -1.64 -4.98 2.48
CA VAL A 243 -2.81 -4.66 1.64
C VAL A 243 -3.64 -3.54 2.26
N TYR A 244 -3.96 -3.63 3.55
CA TYR A 244 -4.74 -2.57 4.22
C TYR A 244 -3.99 -1.26 4.30
N PHE A 245 -2.70 -1.30 4.59
CA PHE A 245 -1.85 -0.11 4.57
C PHE A 245 -1.89 0.58 3.20
N THR A 246 -1.68 -0.18 2.12
CA THR A 246 -1.73 0.37 0.77
C THR A 246 -3.13 0.91 0.42
N SER A 247 -4.19 0.22 0.84
CA SER A 247 -5.58 0.67 0.63
C SER A 247 -5.93 1.95 1.42
N GLY A 248 -5.23 2.22 2.52
CA GLY A 248 -5.33 3.49 3.25
C GLY A 248 -4.60 4.66 2.56
N LEU A 249 -3.75 4.37 1.58
CA LEU A 249 -3.02 5.37 0.82
C LEU A 249 -3.53 5.51 -0.63
N ASP A 250 -4.40 4.60 -1.07
CA ASP A 250 -4.87 4.52 -2.46
C ASP A 250 -6.20 3.76 -2.53
N MET A 251 -6.83 3.78 -3.71
CA MET A 251 -8.11 3.12 -4.02
C MET A 251 -7.95 1.71 -4.60
N SER A 252 -6.84 1.05 -4.34
CA SER A 252 -6.51 -0.27 -4.91
C SER A 252 -7.59 -1.34 -4.67
N MET A 253 -8.33 -1.25 -3.57
CA MET A 253 -9.42 -2.17 -3.22
C MET A 253 -10.77 -1.82 -3.89
N GLU A 254 -10.89 -0.70 -4.58
CA GLU A 254 -12.12 -0.31 -5.28
C GLU A 254 -12.20 -0.92 -6.69
N GLY A 255 -11.06 -1.11 -7.34
CA GLY A 255 -11.01 -1.76 -8.65
C GLY A 255 -11.43 -3.23 -8.59
N VAL A 256 -11.78 -3.82 -9.75
CA VAL A 256 -12.26 -5.21 -9.81
C VAL A 256 -11.12 -6.22 -9.62
N GLN A 257 -9.99 -5.99 -10.27
CA GLN A 257 -8.90 -6.98 -10.34
C GLN A 257 -8.21 -7.22 -8.99
N PHE A 258 -7.89 -6.17 -8.27
CA PHE A 258 -7.15 -6.27 -7.02
C PHE A 258 -7.95 -6.97 -5.92
N PRO A 259 -9.22 -6.60 -5.63
CA PRO A 259 -10.04 -7.31 -4.64
C PRO A 259 -10.28 -8.78 -5.01
N ILE A 260 -10.54 -9.10 -6.28
CA ILE A 260 -10.73 -10.50 -6.70
C ILE A 260 -9.49 -11.32 -6.34
N VAL A 261 -8.29 -10.89 -6.74
CA VAL A 261 -7.04 -11.60 -6.42
C VAL A 261 -6.83 -11.70 -4.92
N PHE A 262 -7.05 -10.62 -4.19
CA PHE A 262 -6.90 -10.59 -2.74
C PHE A 262 -7.84 -11.56 -2.03
N TYR A 263 -9.14 -11.50 -2.31
CA TYR A 263 -10.13 -12.35 -1.61
C TYR A 263 -10.06 -13.82 -2.03
N LEU A 264 -9.78 -14.12 -3.29
CA LEU A 264 -9.55 -15.51 -3.73
C LEU A 264 -8.34 -16.11 -3.02
N PHE A 265 -7.25 -15.35 -2.94
CA PHE A 265 -6.06 -15.81 -2.25
C PHE A 265 -6.26 -15.93 -0.74
N LEU A 266 -6.99 -15.00 -0.13
CA LEU A 266 -7.37 -15.05 1.26
C LEU A 266 -8.21 -16.31 1.57
N ALA A 267 -9.22 -16.59 0.74
CA ALA A 267 -10.05 -17.78 0.85
C ALA A 267 -9.21 -19.07 0.71
N PHE A 268 -8.31 -19.12 -0.27
CA PHE A 268 -7.38 -20.23 -0.47
C PHE A 268 -6.50 -20.47 0.77
N LEU A 269 -5.96 -19.41 1.37
CA LEU A 269 -5.16 -19.54 2.59
C LEU A 269 -5.97 -20.08 3.76
N ILE A 270 -7.20 -19.58 3.95
CA ILE A 270 -8.08 -20.02 5.05
C ILE A 270 -8.45 -21.49 4.89
N GLN A 271 -8.72 -21.94 3.67
CA GLN A 271 -9.09 -23.32 3.39
C GLN A 271 -7.91 -24.29 3.60
N ASN A 272 -6.75 -23.96 3.04
CA ASN A 272 -5.63 -24.90 2.96
C ASN A 272 -4.64 -24.80 4.12
N GLY A 273 -4.75 -23.76 4.93
CA GLY A 273 -3.82 -23.47 6.00
C GLY A 273 -2.44 -23.04 5.53
N PHE A 274 -1.80 -22.26 6.33
CA PHE A 274 -0.43 -21.85 6.11
C PHE A 274 0.28 -21.76 7.46
N GLU A 275 1.02 -22.82 7.81
CA GLU A 275 1.92 -22.79 8.94
C GLU A 275 3.34 -22.58 8.46
N ILE A 276 3.92 -21.43 8.79
CA ILE A 276 5.37 -21.33 8.80
C ILE A 276 5.83 -22.11 10.02
N LYS A 277 6.12 -23.39 9.85
CA LYS A 277 6.74 -24.18 10.93
C LYS A 277 8.13 -23.62 11.17
N ILE A 278 8.23 -22.72 12.15
CA ILE A 278 9.52 -22.36 12.71
C ILE A 278 9.93 -23.59 13.54
N LYS A 279 10.72 -24.48 12.94
CA LYS A 279 11.45 -25.47 13.76
C LYS A 279 12.32 -24.66 14.73
N LYS A 280 11.99 -24.80 16.02
CA LYS A 280 12.82 -24.32 17.11
C LYS A 280 14.22 -24.90 17.02
#